data_309ba32319db09c94dffb034a7c59c38
#
_entry.id   309ba32319db09c94dffb034a7c59c38
#
_cell.length_a   1.000
_cell.length_b   1.000
_cell.length_c   1.000
_cell.angle_alpha   90.00
_cell.angle_beta   90.00
_cell.angle_gamma   90.00
#
_symmetry.space_group_name_H-M   'P 1'
#
loop_
_entity.id
_entity.type
_entity.pdbx_description
1 polymer ?
#
loop_
_entity_poly.entity_id
_entity_poly.type
_entity_poly.pdbx_seq_one_letter_code
_entity_poly.pdbx_strand_id
1 'polypeptide(L)'
;MAKDLLKATSEQLLSVIIDAKERFSVISEEDWSRRPAPGKWSKKEILGHLIDSATNNHQRFVRAQLADDTFIGPSYEQDLCVSVQNYQRVSTKDLIDLWFAYNTLLVHVIAHANPLKLSVTCLIGNYDPVSFSFVITDYVDHMIHHLKQITPRG
;
A
#
# COMPACT_ATOMS: atom_id res chain seq x y z
N MET A 1 14.94 -11.78 -15.55
CA MET A 1 13.63 -11.16 -15.88
C MET A 1 12.72 -11.12 -14.65
N ALA A 2 12.19 -12.25 -14.21
CA ALA A 2 11.30 -12.28 -13.03
C ALA A 2 11.98 -11.83 -11.72
N LYS A 3 13.20 -12.29 -11.48
CA LYS A 3 13.99 -11.84 -10.33
C LYS A 3 14.35 -10.36 -10.40
N ASP A 4 14.58 -9.83 -11.59
CA ASP A 4 14.90 -8.43 -11.80
C ASP A 4 13.68 -7.54 -11.50
N LEU A 5 12.46 -8.00 -11.87
CA LEU A 5 11.23 -7.31 -11.53
C LEU A 5 11.05 -7.21 -10.01
N LEU A 6 11.20 -8.33 -9.29
CA LEU A 6 11.06 -8.35 -7.83
C LEU A 6 12.08 -7.47 -7.15
N LYS A 7 13.33 -7.51 -7.60
CA LYS A 7 14.40 -6.65 -7.09
C LYS A 7 14.07 -5.18 -7.34
N ALA A 8 13.78 -4.82 -8.58
CA ALA A 8 13.48 -3.42 -8.94
C ALA A 8 12.27 -2.88 -8.18
N THR A 9 11.20 -3.67 -8.05
CA THR A 9 9.99 -3.24 -7.36
C THR A 9 10.21 -3.09 -5.84
N SER A 10 10.94 -4.01 -5.22
CA SER A 10 11.27 -3.92 -3.79
C SER A 10 12.19 -2.73 -3.48
N GLU A 11 13.18 -2.47 -4.33
CA GLU A 11 14.06 -1.31 -4.21
C GLU A 11 13.30 0.01 -4.42
N GLN A 12 12.37 0.05 -5.37
CA GLN A 12 11.49 1.20 -5.59
C GLN A 12 10.62 1.45 -4.36
N LEU A 13 9.99 0.43 -3.81
CA LEU A 13 9.17 0.56 -2.61
C LEU A 13 9.99 1.10 -1.43
N LEU A 14 11.17 0.54 -1.19
CA LEU A 14 12.07 1.00 -0.14
C LEU A 14 12.42 2.47 -0.29
N SER A 15 12.81 2.90 -1.49
CA SER A 15 13.13 4.30 -1.79
C SER A 15 11.93 5.22 -1.54
N VAL A 16 10.74 4.81 -1.97
CA VAL A 16 9.50 5.58 -1.81
C VAL A 16 9.14 5.78 -0.34
N ILE A 17 9.21 4.74 0.48
CA ILE A 17 8.81 4.86 1.89
C ILE A 17 9.83 5.66 2.71
N ILE A 18 11.11 5.58 2.39
CA ILE A 18 12.15 6.38 3.05
C ILE A 18 11.96 7.87 2.72
N ASP A 19 11.80 8.21 1.45
CA ASP A 19 11.56 9.60 1.01
C ASP A 19 10.27 10.16 1.61
N ALA A 20 9.20 9.39 1.61
CA ALA A 20 7.92 9.82 2.18
C ALA A 20 8.02 10.08 3.69
N LYS A 21 8.64 9.17 4.44
CA LYS A 21 8.79 9.34 5.90
C LYS A 21 9.55 10.64 6.23
N GLU A 22 10.58 10.94 5.49
CA GLU A 22 11.36 12.16 5.64
C GLU A 22 10.49 13.40 5.40
N ARG A 23 9.68 13.40 4.34
CA ARG A 23 8.75 14.49 4.02
C ARG A 23 7.64 14.63 5.04
N PHE A 24 7.19 13.55 5.65
CA PHE A 24 6.15 13.58 6.70
C PHE A 24 6.58 14.37 7.93
N SER A 25 7.87 14.42 8.22
CA SER A 25 8.42 15.08 9.42
C SER A 25 8.18 16.59 9.47
N VAL A 26 7.94 17.23 8.33
CA VAL A 26 7.72 18.69 8.23
C VAL A 26 6.24 19.08 8.16
N ILE A 27 5.32 18.10 8.16
CA ILE A 27 3.87 18.35 8.12
C ILE A 27 3.38 18.58 9.55
N SER A 28 2.71 19.71 9.79
CA SER A 28 2.11 20.00 11.10
C SER A 28 0.93 19.07 11.42
N GLU A 29 0.64 18.88 12.70
CA GLU A 29 -0.53 18.07 13.11
C GLU A 29 -1.85 18.68 12.58
N GLU A 30 -1.94 20.00 12.53
CA GLU A 30 -3.08 20.69 11.91
C GLU A 30 -3.26 20.27 10.45
N ASP A 31 -2.18 20.27 9.67
CA ASP A 31 -2.21 19.87 8.25
C ASP A 31 -2.51 18.38 8.09
N TRP A 32 -2.01 17.52 8.97
CA TRP A 32 -2.35 16.10 8.96
C TRP A 32 -3.84 15.85 9.14
N SER A 33 -4.48 16.60 10.01
CA SER A 33 -5.90 16.38 10.42
C SER A 33 -6.91 17.16 9.56
N ARG A 34 -6.46 18.15 8.79
CA ARG A 34 -7.35 18.99 7.99
C ARG A 34 -7.89 18.25 6.78
N ARG A 35 -9.20 18.21 6.63
CA ARG A 35 -9.86 17.79 5.40
C ARG A 35 -9.92 18.97 4.42
N PRO A 36 -9.44 18.79 3.17
CA PRO A 36 -9.38 19.90 2.21
C PRO A 36 -10.76 20.39 1.76
N ALA A 37 -11.78 19.53 1.83
CA ALA A 37 -13.16 19.85 1.51
C ALA A 37 -14.10 18.83 2.20
N PRO A 38 -15.40 19.12 2.34
CA PRO A 38 -16.38 18.15 2.85
C PRO A 38 -16.36 16.85 2.04
N GLY A 39 -16.32 15.71 2.72
CA GLY A 39 -16.28 14.39 2.10
C GLY A 39 -14.93 13.97 1.53
N LYS A 40 -13.89 14.80 1.67
CA LYS A 40 -12.52 14.45 1.28
C LYS A 40 -11.71 13.98 2.49
N TRP A 41 -10.82 13.02 2.26
CA TRP A 41 -9.93 12.53 3.29
C TRP A 41 -8.90 13.58 3.70
N SER A 42 -8.58 13.62 4.99
CA SER A 42 -7.38 14.28 5.49
C SER A 42 -6.12 13.48 5.09
N LYS A 43 -4.96 14.09 5.20
CA LYS A 43 -3.68 13.38 5.01
C LYS A 43 -3.56 12.16 5.92
N LYS A 44 -4.07 12.27 7.14
CA LYS A 44 -4.11 11.20 8.13
C LYS A 44 -4.99 10.03 7.68
N GLU A 45 -6.15 10.33 7.12
CA GLU A 45 -7.05 9.32 6.56
C GLU A 45 -6.46 8.67 5.29
N ILE A 46 -5.77 9.44 4.45
CA ILE A 46 -5.04 8.88 3.29
C ILE A 46 -3.96 7.91 3.77
N LEU A 47 -3.19 8.27 4.79
CA LEU A 47 -2.18 7.37 5.36
C LEU A 47 -2.81 6.11 5.94
N GLY A 48 -3.96 6.24 6.62
CA GLY A 48 -4.75 5.11 7.10
C GLY A 48 -5.21 4.20 5.95
N HIS A 49 -5.68 4.77 4.85
CA HIS A 49 -6.01 4.02 3.64
C HIS A 49 -4.79 3.26 3.08
N LEU A 50 -3.59 3.86 3.14
CA LEU A 50 -2.37 3.17 2.73
C LEU A 50 -1.99 2.02 3.67
N ILE A 51 -2.32 2.12 4.95
CA ILE A 51 -2.18 1.00 5.90
C ILE A 51 -3.16 -0.11 5.55
N ASP A 52 -4.42 0.22 5.25
CA ASP A 52 -5.41 -0.75 4.80
C ASP A 52 -4.97 -1.46 3.51
N SER A 53 -4.42 -0.71 2.57
CA SER A 53 -3.83 -1.25 1.34
C SER A 53 -2.68 -2.22 1.64
N ALA A 54 -1.80 -1.88 2.56
CA ALA A 54 -0.67 -2.73 2.96
C ALA A 54 -1.16 -4.06 3.55
N THR A 55 -2.13 -4.04 4.46
CA THR A 55 -2.64 -5.25 5.11
C THR A 55 -3.36 -6.17 4.12
N ASN A 56 -4.19 -5.62 3.23
CA ASN A 56 -4.88 -6.40 2.22
C ASN A 56 -3.92 -6.98 1.18
N ASN A 57 -2.97 -6.20 0.70
CA ASN A 57 -1.99 -6.65 -0.29
C ASN A 57 -0.98 -7.63 0.29
N HIS A 58 -0.61 -7.49 1.57
CA HIS A 58 0.20 -8.49 2.26
C HIS A 58 -0.42 -9.88 2.15
N GLN A 59 -1.71 -10.00 2.46
CA GLN A 59 -2.43 -11.26 2.34
C GLN A 59 -2.46 -11.78 0.90
N ARG A 60 -2.64 -10.91 -0.08
CA ARG A 60 -2.61 -11.27 -1.51
C ARG A 60 -1.23 -11.77 -1.91
N PHE A 61 -0.16 -11.09 -1.51
CA PHE A 61 1.22 -11.47 -1.83
C PHE A 61 1.59 -12.85 -1.28
N VAL A 62 1.18 -13.14 -0.05
CA VAL A 62 1.44 -14.44 0.56
C VAL A 62 0.59 -15.54 -0.09
N ARG A 63 -0.71 -15.30 -0.22
CA ARG A 63 -1.67 -16.32 -0.69
C ARG A 63 -1.52 -16.65 -2.17
N ALA A 64 -1.18 -15.68 -3.00
CA ALA A 64 -0.91 -15.93 -4.42
C ALA A 64 0.28 -16.89 -4.61
N GLN A 65 1.29 -16.80 -3.75
CA GLN A 65 2.44 -17.73 -3.80
C GLN A 65 2.09 -19.14 -3.35
N LEU A 66 1.03 -19.31 -2.54
CA LEU A 66 0.56 -20.61 -2.08
C LEU A 66 -0.43 -21.28 -3.06
N ALA A 67 -0.97 -20.51 -3.98
CA ALA A 67 -1.89 -21.01 -5.00
C ALA A 67 -1.15 -21.81 -6.06
N ASP A 68 -1.82 -22.82 -6.65
CA ASP A 68 -1.27 -23.55 -7.78
C ASP A 68 -1.26 -22.68 -9.04
N ASP A 69 -2.43 -22.37 -9.59
CA ASP A 69 -2.58 -21.58 -10.81
C ASP A 69 -3.38 -20.29 -10.62
N THR A 70 -4.30 -20.27 -9.66
CA THR A 70 -5.23 -19.15 -9.45
C THR A 70 -5.41 -18.88 -7.96
N PHE A 71 -5.21 -17.63 -7.59
CA PHE A 71 -5.57 -17.09 -6.28
C PHE A 71 -6.90 -16.35 -6.39
N ILE A 72 -7.81 -16.65 -5.46
CA ILE A 72 -9.12 -15.96 -5.35
C ILE A 72 -9.15 -15.25 -4.00
N GLY A 73 -9.34 -13.95 -4.02
CA GLY A 73 -9.39 -13.13 -2.80
C GLY A 73 -10.43 -12.03 -2.86
N PRO A 74 -10.81 -11.47 -1.71
CA PRO A 74 -11.77 -10.39 -1.65
C PRO A 74 -11.16 -9.05 -2.08
N SER A 75 -12.01 -8.17 -2.62
CA SER A 75 -11.78 -6.73 -2.58
C SER A 75 -12.19 -6.17 -1.21
N TYR A 76 -11.97 -4.89 -0.99
CA TYR A 76 -12.41 -4.21 0.24
C TYR A 76 -13.01 -2.84 -0.08
N GLU A 77 -14.02 -2.45 0.70
CA GLU A 77 -14.70 -1.16 0.59
C GLU A 77 -13.82 -0.07 1.22
N GLN A 78 -13.03 0.62 0.40
CA GLN A 78 -11.98 1.54 0.86
C GLN A 78 -12.50 2.65 1.76
N ASP A 79 -13.56 3.33 1.34
CA ASP A 79 -14.14 4.44 2.11
C ASP A 79 -14.75 3.97 3.45
N LEU A 80 -15.42 2.83 3.45
CA LEU A 80 -15.98 2.26 4.67
C LEU A 80 -14.89 1.80 5.63
N CYS A 81 -13.81 1.20 5.13
CA CYS A 81 -12.67 0.79 5.96
C CYS A 81 -12.04 2.00 6.67
N VAL A 82 -11.81 3.09 5.95
CA VAL A 82 -11.27 4.32 6.53
C VAL A 82 -12.26 4.90 7.57
N SER A 83 -13.55 4.93 7.24
CA SER A 83 -14.59 5.49 8.11
C SER A 83 -14.71 4.74 9.44
N VAL A 84 -14.81 3.41 9.40
CA VAL A 84 -15.02 2.61 10.62
C VAL A 84 -13.82 2.58 11.55
N GLN A 85 -12.62 2.81 11.03
CA GLN A 85 -11.38 2.80 11.82
C GLN A 85 -11.08 4.15 12.48
N ASN A 86 -11.77 5.21 12.06
CA ASN A 86 -11.65 6.53 12.68
C ASN A 86 -10.19 7.00 12.84
N TYR A 87 -9.44 6.98 11.75
CA TYR A 87 -8.02 7.34 11.73
C TYR A 87 -7.72 8.76 12.24
N GLN A 88 -8.70 9.67 12.15
CA GLN A 88 -8.56 11.03 12.69
C GLN A 88 -8.23 11.06 14.20
N ARG A 89 -8.59 10.03 14.95
CA ARG A 89 -8.32 9.92 16.39
C ARG A 89 -7.09 9.10 16.75
N VAL A 90 -6.40 8.55 15.77
CA VAL A 90 -5.15 7.83 16.01
C VAL A 90 -3.99 8.82 16.03
N SER A 91 -2.99 8.58 16.87
CA SER A 91 -1.75 9.36 16.87
C SER A 91 -1.10 9.35 15.47
N THR A 92 -0.80 10.53 14.94
CA THR A 92 -0.13 10.65 13.64
C THR A 92 1.22 9.94 13.65
N LYS A 93 1.96 10.07 14.75
CA LYS A 93 3.25 9.37 14.91
C LYS A 93 3.08 7.85 14.83
N ASP A 94 2.08 7.31 15.52
CA ASP A 94 1.83 5.86 15.52
C ASP A 94 1.42 5.35 14.14
N LEU A 95 0.63 6.14 13.39
CA LEU A 95 0.26 5.80 12.00
C LEU A 95 1.50 5.78 11.09
N ILE A 96 2.36 6.78 11.19
CA ILE A 96 3.58 6.86 10.39
C ILE A 96 4.51 5.68 10.73
N ASP A 97 4.71 5.40 12.00
CA ASP A 97 5.59 4.32 12.45
C ASP A 97 5.05 2.94 12.00
N LEU A 98 3.75 2.71 12.13
CA LEU A 98 3.10 1.49 11.65
C LEU A 98 3.22 1.35 10.13
N TRP A 99 2.85 2.40 9.39
CA TRP A 99 2.93 2.39 7.94
C TRP A 99 4.35 2.09 7.44
N PHE A 100 5.35 2.74 8.03
CA PHE A 100 6.73 2.55 7.65
C PHE A 100 7.23 1.13 7.98
N ALA A 101 6.99 0.65 9.19
CA ALA A 101 7.39 -0.69 9.61
C ALA A 101 6.70 -1.77 8.79
N TYR A 102 5.40 -1.61 8.52
CA TYR A 102 4.65 -2.57 7.72
C TYR A 102 5.18 -2.65 6.29
N ASN A 103 5.44 -1.50 5.65
CA ASN A 103 5.98 -1.48 4.30
C ASN A 103 7.43 -1.96 4.23
N THR A 104 8.22 -1.78 5.28
CA THR A 104 9.54 -2.40 5.40
C THR A 104 9.45 -3.93 5.34
N LEU A 105 8.44 -4.52 6.00
CA LEU A 105 8.14 -5.94 5.87
C LEU A 105 7.74 -6.29 4.43
N LEU A 106 6.91 -5.49 3.78
CA LEU A 106 6.48 -5.76 2.40
C LEU A 106 7.63 -5.64 1.40
N VAL A 107 8.59 -4.76 1.62
CA VAL A 107 9.85 -4.74 0.83
C VAL A 107 10.51 -6.12 0.89
N HIS A 108 10.63 -6.69 2.08
CA HIS A 108 11.18 -8.02 2.27
C HIS A 108 10.35 -9.11 1.58
N VAL A 109 9.04 -9.09 1.77
CA VAL A 109 8.12 -10.07 1.15
C VAL A 109 8.22 -10.06 -0.37
N ILE A 110 8.25 -8.87 -0.98
CA ILE A 110 8.39 -8.73 -2.44
C ILE A 110 9.76 -9.21 -2.91
N ALA A 111 10.83 -8.81 -2.25
CA ALA A 111 12.20 -9.18 -2.63
C ALA A 111 12.41 -10.70 -2.59
N HIS A 112 11.72 -11.41 -1.71
CA HIS A 112 11.86 -12.87 -1.52
C HIS A 112 10.69 -13.68 -2.12
N ALA A 113 9.82 -13.03 -2.89
CA ALA A 113 8.70 -13.72 -3.54
C ALA A 113 9.24 -14.76 -4.54
N ASN A 114 8.51 -15.87 -4.68
CA ASN A 114 8.88 -16.93 -5.62
C ASN A 114 8.69 -16.46 -7.07
N PRO A 115 9.76 -16.32 -7.85
CA PRO A 115 9.66 -15.85 -9.24
C PRO A 115 8.77 -16.73 -10.12
N LEU A 116 8.65 -18.02 -9.81
CA LEU A 116 7.81 -18.96 -10.55
C LEU A 116 6.32 -18.72 -10.34
N LYS A 117 5.94 -17.96 -9.32
CA LYS A 117 4.55 -17.65 -9.00
C LYS A 117 4.06 -16.33 -9.58
N LEU A 118 4.93 -15.54 -10.22
CA LEU A 118 4.56 -14.24 -10.77
C LEU A 118 3.46 -14.28 -11.84
N SER A 119 3.29 -15.41 -12.52
CA SER A 119 2.24 -15.62 -13.52
C SER A 119 0.94 -16.17 -12.95
N VAL A 120 0.87 -16.45 -11.64
CA VAL A 120 -0.39 -16.88 -10.99
C VAL A 120 -1.48 -15.86 -11.28
N THR A 121 -2.64 -16.34 -11.71
CA THR A 121 -3.81 -15.51 -11.96
C THR A 121 -4.44 -15.11 -10.63
N CYS A 122 -4.66 -13.82 -10.44
CA CYS A 122 -5.32 -13.26 -9.26
C CYS A 122 -6.72 -12.78 -9.62
N LEU A 123 -7.72 -13.37 -9.01
CA LEU A 123 -9.13 -12.96 -9.08
C LEU A 123 -9.48 -12.23 -7.77
N ILE A 124 -9.56 -10.91 -7.84
CA ILE A 124 -9.78 -10.07 -6.66
C ILE A 124 -11.15 -9.41 -6.76
N GLY A 125 -12.09 -9.86 -5.91
CA GLY A 125 -13.46 -9.37 -5.97
C GLY A 125 -14.07 -9.55 -7.36
N ASN A 126 -14.63 -8.48 -7.89
CA ASN A 126 -15.24 -8.45 -9.22
C ASN A 126 -14.36 -7.78 -10.28
N TYR A 127 -13.09 -7.53 -9.98
CA TYR A 127 -12.15 -6.96 -10.95
C TYR A 127 -11.75 -7.99 -12.01
N ASP A 128 -11.29 -7.50 -13.15
CA ASP A 128 -10.73 -8.37 -14.18
C ASP A 128 -9.53 -9.16 -13.67
N PRO A 129 -9.34 -10.39 -14.15
CA PRO A 129 -8.19 -11.20 -13.76
C PRO A 129 -6.87 -10.50 -14.09
N VAL A 130 -5.93 -10.54 -13.15
CA VAL A 130 -4.59 -9.97 -13.32
C VAL A 130 -3.54 -10.97 -12.87
N SER A 131 -2.29 -10.78 -13.28
CA SER A 131 -1.19 -11.61 -12.79
C SER A 131 -0.74 -11.18 -11.40
N PHE A 132 -0.10 -12.09 -10.67
CA PHE A 132 0.52 -11.75 -9.38
C PHE A 132 1.60 -10.66 -9.55
N SER A 133 2.36 -10.68 -10.64
CA SER A 133 3.33 -9.62 -10.93
C SER A 133 2.66 -8.25 -11.05
N PHE A 134 1.49 -8.18 -11.67
CA PHE A 134 0.71 -6.94 -11.74
C PHE A 134 0.26 -6.48 -10.35
N VAL A 135 -0.23 -7.39 -9.51
CA VAL A 135 -0.67 -7.03 -8.14
C VAL A 135 0.47 -6.38 -7.34
N ILE A 136 1.69 -6.89 -7.49
CA ILE A 136 2.88 -6.35 -6.80
C ILE A 136 3.22 -4.95 -7.33
N THR A 137 3.28 -4.76 -8.63
CA THR A 137 3.65 -3.46 -9.22
C THR A 137 2.57 -2.41 -9.00
N ASP A 138 1.30 -2.78 -9.15
CA ASP A 138 0.15 -1.93 -8.93
C ASP A 138 0.07 -1.42 -7.47
N TYR A 139 0.47 -2.26 -6.51
CA TYR A 139 0.55 -1.86 -5.10
C TYR A 139 1.47 -0.64 -4.91
N VAL A 140 2.65 -0.66 -5.53
CA VAL A 140 3.62 0.45 -5.42
C VAL A 140 3.11 1.69 -6.15
N ASP A 141 2.55 1.52 -7.35
CA ASP A 141 2.00 2.63 -8.14
C ASP A 141 0.83 3.31 -7.41
N HIS A 142 -0.07 2.52 -6.81
CA HIS A 142 -1.17 3.02 -5.98
C HIS A 142 -0.66 3.82 -4.78
N MET A 143 0.36 3.31 -4.09
CA MET A 143 1.00 4.05 -2.99
C MET A 143 1.57 5.39 -3.46
N ILE A 144 2.32 5.40 -4.54
CA ILE A 144 2.91 6.63 -5.10
C ILE A 144 1.81 7.65 -5.44
N HIS A 145 0.71 7.20 -6.03
CA HIS A 145 -0.44 8.04 -6.34
C HIS A 145 -0.98 8.75 -5.09
N HIS A 146 -1.22 8.01 -4.01
CA HIS A 146 -1.75 8.59 -2.76
C HIS A 146 -0.71 9.41 -1.98
N LEU A 147 0.56 9.05 -2.03
CA LEU A 147 1.62 9.85 -1.40
C LEU A 147 1.72 11.25 -2.00
N LYS A 148 1.43 11.42 -3.30
CA LYS A 148 1.35 12.74 -3.94
C LYS A 148 0.24 13.62 -3.37
N GLN A 149 -0.81 13.03 -2.83
CA GLN A 149 -1.89 13.76 -2.16
C GLN A 149 -1.48 14.21 -0.74
N ILE A 150 -0.60 13.47 -0.07
CA ILE A 150 -0.07 13.84 1.24
C ILE A 150 1.02 14.89 1.13
N THR A 151 1.99 14.66 0.24
CA THR A 151 3.14 15.53 0.01
C THR A 151 3.23 15.90 -1.47
N PRO A 152 2.44 16.87 -1.93
CA PRO A 152 2.54 17.33 -3.31
C PRO A 152 3.96 17.81 -3.60
N ARG A 153 4.53 17.35 -4.72
CA ARG A 153 5.76 17.92 -5.24
C ARG A 153 5.40 19.18 -6.01
N GLY A 154 5.85 20.29 -5.46
CA GLY A 154 5.71 21.58 -6.14
C GLY A 154 6.55 21.64 -7.39
#